data_6a7d81366ffb2a3e14bdae443c7ab7a8
#
_entry.id   6a7d81366ffb2a3e14bdae443c7ab7a8
#
_cell.length_a   1.000
_cell.length_b   1.000
_cell.length_c   1.000
_cell.angle_alpha   90.00
_cell.angle_beta   90.00
_cell.angle_gamma   90.00
#
_symmetry.space_group_name_H-M   'P 1'
#
loop_
_entity.id
_entity.type
_entity.pdbx_description
1 polymer ?
#
loop_
_entity_poly.entity_id
_entity_poly.type
_entity_poly.pdbx_seq_one_letter_code
_entity_poly.pdbx_strand_id
1 'polypeptide(L)'
;MELKFDNKLTEKQILLNASKVKTFLELDDNRSMLFKGDNFEVLSILLKKFKNKINLIYIDPPFNTDQEFFVSKDGRANSISHSKNDIIAYSDKMSTEEYLEFIRERLILLRELLSDDGSIYLHIDYKIGHYIKIIMDEVFGRNNFKNDIARIKSNPKNFYRKAYGNEKDLILFYTKNYKNNIWNDIKVPLDENEIVERFSKIDATGEDIQRFLYMLLVKPKMDLQVSLGEIFQYLKEDIGEQILMNLIKWMKKV
;
A
#
# COMPACT_ATOMS: atom_id res chain seq x y z
N MET A 1 -8.56 -21.00 0.60
CA MET A 1 -8.08 -21.31 -0.76
C MET A 1 -6.59 -21.50 -0.64
N GLU A 2 -6.04 -22.52 -1.20
CA GLU A 2 -4.61 -22.83 -1.16
C GLU A 2 -4.13 -23.05 -2.59
N LEU A 3 -3.01 -22.41 -2.97
CA LEU A 3 -2.37 -22.66 -4.25
C LEU A 3 -1.44 -23.88 -4.10
N LYS A 4 -1.63 -24.91 -4.93
CA LYS A 4 -0.81 -26.13 -4.92
C LYS A 4 0.20 -26.07 -6.05
N PHE A 5 1.45 -26.32 -5.74
CA PHE A 5 2.57 -26.42 -6.67
C PHE A 5 3.65 -27.35 -6.09
N ASP A 6 4.53 -27.84 -6.95
CA ASP A 6 5.57 -28.77 -6.56
C ASP A 6 6.56 -28.14 -5.58
N ASN A 7 7.11 -28.97 -4.69
CA ASN A 7 8.10 -28.59 -3.67
C ASN A 7 7.64 -27.52 -2.65
N LYS A 8 6.34 -27.24 -2.56
CA LYS A 8 5.78 -26.33 -1.57
C LYS A 8 6.03 -26.85 -0.15
N LEU A 9 6.75 -26.07 0.66
CA LEU A 9 7.02 -26.41 2.05
C LEU A 9 5.79 -26.15 2.94
N THR A 10 5.66 -26.90 4.01
CA THR A 10 4.69 -26.54 5.06
C THR A 10 5.18 -25.31 5.83
N GLU A 11 4.25 -24.51 6.36
CA GLU A 11 4.60 -23.36 7.20
C GLU A 11 5.52 -23.75 8.37
N LYS A 12 5.24 -24.90 9.00
CA LYS A 12 6.07 -25.45 10.07
C LYS A 12 7.52 -25.70 9.65
N GLN A 13 7.72 -26.22 8.41
CA GLN A 13 9.08 -26.43 7.88
C GLN A 13 9.80 -25.10 7.65
N ILE A 14 9.11 -24.09 7.12
CA ILE A 14 9.69 -22.77 6.91
C ILE A 14 10.12 -22.14 8.23
N LEU A 15 9.26 -22.13 9.23
CA LEU A 15 9.57 -21.60 10.56
C LEU A 15 10.70 -22.39 11.25
N LEU A 16 10.73 -23.72 11.07
CA LEU A 16 11.82 -24.55 11.56
C LEU A 16 13.15 -24.20 10.87
N ASN A 17 13.15 -23.99 9.57
CA ASN A 17 14.33 -23.57 8.80
C ASN A 17 14.83 -22.21 9.30
N ALA A 18 13.93 -21.24 9.49
CA ALA A 18 14.27 -19.93 10.04
C ALA A 18 14.89 -20.03 11.44
N SER A 19 14.39 -20.93 12.30
CA SER A 19 14.93 -21.12 13.65
C SER A 19 16.36 -21.69 13.69
N LYS A 20 16.81 -22.37 12.63
CA LYS A 20 18.15 -22.95 12.48
C LYS A 20 19.21 -21.92 12.09
N VAL A 21 18.82 -20.72 11.64
CA VAL A 21 19.77 -19.65 11.27
C VAL A 21 20.55 -19.22 12.51
N LYS A 22 21.86 -19.47 12.50
CA LYS A 22 22.76 -19.24 13.66
C LYS A 22 23.45 -17.88 13.61
N THR A 23 23.39 -17.18 12.47
CA THR A 23 24.03 -15.88 12.31
C THR A 23 23.57 -14.92 13.40
N PHE A 24 24.51 -14.23 14.00
CA PHE A 24 24.26 -13.22 15.03
C PHE A 24 24.44 -11.84 14.41
N LEU A 25 23.47 -10.96 14.63
CA LEU A 25 23.56 -9.54 14.34
C LEU A 25 23.23 -8.76 15.61
N GLU A 26 24.01 -7.74 15.88
CA GLU A 26 23.68 -6.79 16.93
C GLU A 26 22.52 -5.90 16.43
N LEU A 27 21.39 -6.01 17.11
CA LEU A 27 20.16 -5.29 16.75
C LEU A 27 19.93 -4.18 17.76
N ASP A 28 19.93 -2.93 17.29
CA ASP A 28 19.63 -1.73 18.08
C ASP A 28 18.26 -1.19 17.65
N ASP A 29 17.26 -1.27 18.54
CA ASP A 29 15.90 -0.81 18.29
C ASP A 29 15.74 0.72 18.35
N ASN A 30 16.77 1.44 18.78
CA ASN A 30 16.77 2.91 18.84
C ASN A 30 17.39 3.56 17.59
N ARG A 31 17.83 2.77 16.61
CA ARG A 31 18.47 3.27 15.40
C ARG A 31 17.89 2.68 14.14
N SER A 32 17.94 3.46 13.05
CA SER A 32 17.71 2.90 11.72
C SER A 32 18.81 1.93 11.35
N MET A 33 18.44 0.77 10.82
CA MET A 33 19.37 -0.30 10.46
C MET A 33 19.24 -0.63 8.98
N LEU A 34 20.37 -0.86 8.33
CA LEU A 34 20.44 -1.37 6.95
C LEU A 34 21.12 -2.74 6.96
N PHE A 35 20.43 -3.74 6.43
CA PHE A 35 20.95 -5.11 6.32
C PHE A 35 21.29 -5.43 4.86
N LYS A 36 22.48 -5.99 4.64
CA LYS A 36 22.92 -6.49 3.34
C LYS A 36 23.18 -8.00 3.45
N GLY A 37 22.43 -8.79 2.68
CA GLY A 37 22.56 -10.25 2.69
C GLY A 37 21.29 -10.91 2.16
N ASP A 38 21.21 -12.24 2.29
CA ASP A 38 19.99 -12.98 1.98
C ASP A 38 18.86 -12.56 2.92
N ASN A 39 17.72 -12.21 2.35
CA ASN A 39 16.60 -11.68 3.11
C ASN A 39 15.91 -12.72 3.99
N PHE A 40 15.94 -14.03 3.64
CA PHE A 40 15.41 -15.09 4.51
C PHE A 40 16.24 -15.20 5.80
N GLU A 41 17.57 -15.14 5.68
CA GLU A 41 18.46 -15.16 6.85
C GLU A 41 18.25 -13.92 7.73
N VAL A 42 18.22 -12.73 7.13
CA VAL A 42 17.99 -11.47 7.84
C VAL A 42 16.64 -11.48 8.57
N LEU A 43 15.55 -11.87 7.90
CA LEU A 43 14.23 -11.99 8.51
C LEU A 43 14.21 -13.00 9.66
N SER A 44 14.93 -14.13 9.51
CA SER A 44 15.06 -15.15 10.55
C SER A 44 15.76 -14.62 11.81
N ILE A 45 16.77 -13.75 11.63
CA ILE A 45 17.46 -13.10 12.75
C ILE A 45 16.56 -12.06 13.41
N LEU A 46 15.85 -11.24 12.61
CA LEU A 46 14.93 -10.23 13.10
C LEU A 46 13.80 -10.83 13.95
N LEU A 47 13.32 -12.03 13.61
CA LEU A 47 12.31 -12.73 14.38
C LEU A 47 12.70 -12.95 15.84
N LYS A 48 13.98 -13.11 16.16
CA LYS A 48 14.46 -13.31 17.54
C LYS A 48 14.18 -12.12 18.46
N LYS A 49 14.14 -10.90 17.91
CA LYS A 49 13.95 -9.66 18.68
C LYS A 49 12.65 -8.92 18.35
N PHE A 50 12.21 -8.95 17.10
CA PHE A 50 11.12 -8.11 16.59
C PHE A 50 9.84 -8.89 16.27
N LYS A 51 9.71 -10.15 16.73
CA LYS A 51 8.45 -10.89 16.56
C LYS A 51 7.28 -10.10 17.13
N ASN A 52 6.21 -9.94 16.33
CA ASN A 52 5.00 -9.17 16.67
C ASN A 52 5.24 -7.68 17.04
N LYS A 53 6.28 -7.05 16.50
CA LYS A 53 6.63 -5.67 16.87
C LYS A 53 6.63 -4.67 15.70
N ILE A 54 6.61 -5.14 14.46
CA ILE A 54 6.70 -4.27 13.28
C ILE A 54 5.30 -3.78 12.91
N ASN A 55 5.09 -2.47 12.88
CA ASN A 55 3.78 -1.88 12.59
C ASN A 55 3.52 -1.74 11.10
N LEU A 56 4.57 -1.53 10.28
CA LEU A 56 4.45 -1.33 8.85
C LEU A 56 5.54 -2.08 8.10
N ILE A 57 5.13 -2.84 7.10
CA ILE A 57 6.03 -3.51 6.16
C ILE A 57 5.69 -3.05 4.75
N TYR A 58 6.69 -2.61 3.99
CA TYR A 58 6.60 -2.37 2.56
C TYR A 58 7.66 -3.21 1.85
N ILE A 59 7.26 -4.00 0.86
CA ILE A 59 8.17 -4.81 0.07
C ILE A 59 7.97 -4.58 -1.42
N ASP A 60 9.10 -4.52 -2.11
CA ASP A 60 9.20 -4.40 -3.57
C ASP A 60 10.16 -5.49 -4.08
N PRO A 61 9.69 -6.75 -4.17
CA PRO A 61 10.54 -7.88 -4.55
C PRO A 61 10.86 -7.84 -6.04
N PRO A 62 11.88 -8.59 -6.52
CA PRO A 62 12.06 -8.84 -7.94
C PRO A 62 10.78 -9.39 -8.55
N PHE A 63 10.40 -8.97 -9.78
CA PHE A 63 9.10 -9.31 -10.36
C PHE A 63 9.07 -10.61 -11.17
N ASN A 64 10.17 -11.37 -11.18
CA ASN A 64 10.33 -12.58 -12.00
C ASN A 64 10.00 -12.32 -13.49
N THR A 65 10.67 -11.33 -14.06
CA THR A 65 10.37 -10.83 -15.41
C THR A 65 11.15 -11.56 -16.51
N ASP A 66 11.89 -12.63 -16.19
CA ASP A 66 12.82 -13.35 -17.06
C ASP A 66 13.93 -12.44 -17.65
N GLN A 67 14.23 -11.32 -17.01
CA GLN A 67 15.22 -10.35 -17.46
C GLN A 67 16.50 -10.44 -16.63
N GLU A 68 17.62 -10.29 -17.31
CA GLU A 68 18.92 -10.06 -16.67
C GLU A 68 19.09 -8.55 -16.46
N PHE A 69 19.46 -8.17 -15.26
CA PHE A 69 19.76 -6.78 -14.93
C PHE A 69 21.26 -6.60 -14.84
N PHE A 70 21.77 -5.60 -15.56
CA PHE A 70 23.17 -5.30 -15.66
C PHE A 70 23.49 -4.00 -14.90
N VAL A 71 24.67 -3.94 -14.28
CA VAL A 71 25.16 -2.69 -13.70
C VAL A 71 25.91 -1.95 -14.80
N SER A 72 25.43 -0.75 -15.16
CA SER A 72 26.15 0.17 -16.03
C SER A 72 27.34 0.79 -15.28
N LYS A 73 28.31 1.36 -16.01
CA LYS A 73 29.48 2.08 -15.42
C LYS A 73 29.07 3.21 -14.48
N ASP A 74 27.87 3.71 -14.58
CA ASP A 74 27.30 4.78 -13.74
C ASP A 74 26.60 4.24 -12.47
N GLY A 75 26.72 2.94 -12.18
CA GLY A 75 26.15 2.31 -10.99
C GLY A 75 24.63 2.10 -11.02
N ARG A 76 23.96 2.37 -12.14
CA ARG A 76 22.52 2.15 -12.31
C ARG A 76 22.25 0.77 -12.88
N ALA A 77 21.35 0.03 -12.25
CA ALA A 77 20.84 -1.22 -12.82
C ALA A 77 19.96 -0.92 -14.05
N ASN A 78 20.25 -1.55 -15.19
CA ASN A 78 19.52 -1.35 -16.43
C ASN A 78 19.25 -2.68 -17.12
N SER A 79 18.00 -2.92 -17.53
CA SER A 79 17.61 -4.15 -18.26
C SER A 79 17.91 -4.08 -19.78
N ILE A 80 18.47 -2.97 -20.27
CA ILE A 80 18.65 -2.69 -21.72
C ILE A 80 20.13 -2.47 -22.05
N SER A 81 21.08 -2.89 -21.22
CA SER A 81 22.50 -2.72 -21.53
C SER A 81 22.96 -3.85 -22.43
N HIS A 82 23.62 -3.49 -23.54
CA HIS A 82 24.21 -4.40 -24.53
C HIS A 82 25.74 -4.26 -24.62
N SER A 83 26.37 -3.72 -23.59
CA SER A 83 27.85 -3.62 -23.63
C SER A 83 28.49 -4.93 -23.17
N LYS A 84 29.47 -5.43 -23.90
CA LYS A 84 30.18 -6.70 -23.62
C LYS A 84 30.89 -6.75 -22.25
N ASN A 85 30.92 -5.66 -21.51
CA ASN A 85 31.64 -5.50 -20.23
C ASN A 85 30.71 -5.23 -19.03
N ASP A 86 29.40 -5.36 -19.20
CA ASP A 86 28.46 -5.12 -18.10
C ASP A 86 28.41 -6.34 -17.17
N ILE A 87 28.51 -6.09 -15.88
CA ILE A 87 28.43 -7.12 -14.85
C ILE A 87 26.93 -7.41 -14.58
N ILE A 88 26.55 -8.68 -14.61
CA ILE A 88 25.19 -9.09 -14.23
C ILE A 88 24.97 -8.69 -12.77
N ALA A 89 24.02 -7.78 -12.53
CA ALA A 89 23.65 -7.33 -11.19
C ALA A 89 22.87 -8.43 -10.45
N TYR A 90 21.89 -8.99 -11.11
CA TYR A 90 21.11 -10.16 -10.67
C TYR A 90 20.35 -10.77 -11.86
N SER A 91 20.06 -12.06 -11.76
CA SER A 91 19.21 -12.77 -12.72
C SER A 91 17.85 -13.01 -12.09
N ASP A 92 16.78 -12.58 -12.77
CA ASP A 92 15.39 -12.73 -12.35
C ASP A 92 14.75 -13.97 -13.04
N LYS A 93 15.54 -15.06 -13.11
CA LYS A 93 15.15 -16.30 -13.81
C LYS A 93 14.88 -17.40 -12.80
N MET A 94 13.68 -17.40 -12.25
CA MET A 94 13.15 -18.51 -11.47
C MET A 94 11.98 -19.13 -12.21
N SER A 95 11.72 -20.43 -12.05
CA SER A 95 10.41 -20.97 -12.45
C SER A 95 9.32 -20.27 -11.65
N THR A 96 8.10 -20.28 -12.17
CA THR A 96 6.97 -19.65 -11.48
C THR A 96 6.78 -20.26 -10.09
N GLU A 97 6.88 -21.57 -9.96
CA GLU A 97 6.72 -22.28 -8.69
C GLU A 97 7.81 -21.93 -7.69
N GLU A 98 9.08 -21.90 -8.13
CA GLU A 98 10.21 -21.49 -7.27
C GLU A 98 10.05 -20.05 -6.79
N TYR A 99 9.63 -19.15 -7.66
CA TYR A 99 9.38 -17.76 -7.28
C TYR A 99 8.22 -17.61 -6.28
N LEU A 100 7.12 -18.35 -6.50
CA LEU A 100 5.98 -18.32 -5.59
C LEU A 100 6.37 -18.84 -4.19
N GLU A 101 7.17 -19.91 -4.10
CA GLU A 101 7.66 -20.41 -2.81
C GLU A 101 8.66 -19.43 -2.19
N PHE A 102 9.57 -18.87 -2.99
CA PHE A 102 10.50 -17.83 -2.54
C PHE A 102 9.78 -16.66 -1.86
N ILE A 103 8.73 -16.13 -2.48
CA ILE A 103 7.93 -15.04 -1.89
C ILE A 103 7.15 -15.53 -0.67
N ARG A 104 6.54 -16.70 -0.75
CA ARG A 104 5.70 -17.26 0.32
C ARG A 104 6.49 -17.48 1.60
N GLU A 105 7.69 -18.03 1.54
CA GLU A 105 8.57 -18.18 2.69
C GLU A 105 8.81 -16.85 3.41
N ARG A 106 9.15 -15.80 2.66
CA ARG A 106 9.37 -14.45 3.21
C ARG A 106 8.11 -13.85 3.80
N LEU A 107 6.97 -14.02 3.14
CA LEU A 107 5.68 -13.52 3.65
C LEU A 107 5.29 -14.16 4.98
N ILE A 108 5.58 -15.45 5.18
CA ILE A 108 5.35 -16.13 6.46
C ILE A 108 6.22 -15.49 7.56
N LEU A 109 7.52 -15.26 7.32
CA LEU A 109 8.39 -14.60 8.29
C LEU A 109 7.97 -13.15 8.56
N LEU A 110 7.57 -12.41 7.53
CA LEU A 110 7.08 -11.03 7.64
C LEU A 110 5.77 -10.97 8.46
N ARG A 111 4.87 -11.93 8.29
CA ARG A 111 3.67 -12.03 9.12
C ARG A 111 4.00 -12.24 10.60
N GLU A 112 5.01 -13.07 10.90
CA GLU A 112 5.45 -13.29 12.30
C GLU A 112 6.12 -12.04 12.90
N LEU A 113 6.76 -11.20 12.08
CA LEU A 113 7.32 -9.92 12.52
C LEU A 113 6.24 -8.87 12.77
N LEU A 114 5.17 -8.90 11.98
CA LEU A 114 4.12 -7.89 12.00
C LEU A 114 3.39 -7.88 13.34
N SER A 115 3.20 -6.70 13.94
CA SER A 115 2.37 -6.51 15.14
C SER A 115 0.90 -6.82 14.85
N ASP A 116 0.10 -7.06 15.88
CA ASP A 116 -1.32 -7.42 15.70
C ASP A 116 -2.16 -6.32 15.05
N ASP A 117 -1.72 -5.07 15.14
CA ASP A 117 -2.28 -3.88 14.51
C ASP A 117 -1.51 -3.45 13.25
N GLY A 118 -0.53 -4.23 12.83
CA GLY A 118 0.36 -3.93 11.72
C GLY A 118 -0.23 -4.18 10.35
N SER A 119 0.40 -3.53 9.37
CA SER A 119 0.00 -3.53 7.96
C SER A 119 1.17 -3.88 7.05
N ILE A 120 0.88 -4.60 5.96
CA ILE A 120 1.86 -4.94 4.92
C ILE A 120 1.38 -4.49 3.54
N TYR A 121 2.28 -3.89 2.78
CA TYR A 121 2.12 -3.48 1.39
C TYR A 121 3.12 -4.24 0.53
N LEU A 122 2.64 -4.95 -0.47
CA LEU A 122 3.46 -5.69 -1.43
C LEU A 122 3.26 -5.11 -2.82
N HIS A 123 4.31 -4.52 -3.38
CA HIS A 123 4.34 -4.01 -4.74
C HIS A 123 4.73 -5.12 -5.71
N ILE A 124 3.97 -5.30 -6.78
CA ILE A 124 4.20 -6.38 -7.76
C ILE A 124 3.62 -6.00 -9.12
N ASP A 125 4.17 -6.56 -10.18
CA ASP A 125 3.65 -6.35 -11.53
C ASP A 125 2.39 -7.18 -11.81
N TYR A 126 1.72 -6.87 -12.92
CA TYR A 126 0.47 -7.51 -13.34
C TYR A 126 0.62 -8.98 -13.74
N LYS A 127 1.82 -9.43 -14.15
CA LYS A 127 2.02 -10.79 -14.68
C LYS A 127 1.88 -11.83 -13.58
N ILE A 128 2.55 -11.59 -12.45
CA ILE A 128 2.58 -12.54 -11.32
C ILE A 128 1.68 -12.12 -10.16
N GLY A 129 1.21 -10.87 -10.15
CA GLY A 129 0.45 -10.28 -9.04
C GLY A 129 -0.79 -11.06 -8.63
N HIS A 130 -1.50 -11.69 -9.57
CA HIS A 130 -2.68 -12.50 -9.26
C HIS A 130 -2.34 -13.77 -8.48
N TYR A 131 -1.23 -14.43 -8.77
CA TYR A 131 -0.76 -15.59 -8.00
C TYR A 131 -0.27 -15.16 -6.61
N ILE A 132 0.45 -14.04 -6.53
CA ILE A 132 0.88 -13.46 -5.26
C ILE A 132 -0.30 -13.08 -4.39
N LYS A 133 -1.40 -12.56 -4.96
CA LYS A 133 -2.64 -12.30 -4.23
C LYS A 133 -3.18 -13.57 -3.54
N ILE A 134 -3.16 -14.71 -4.22
CA ILE A 134 -3.61 -15.99 -3.65
C ILE A 134 -2.67 -16.44 -2.52
N ILE A 135 -1.35 -16.28 -2.70
CA ILE A 135 -0.35 -16.59 -1.66
C ILE A 135 -0.56 -15.68 -0.44
N MET A 136 -0.82 -14.39 -0.63
CA MET A 136 -1.12 -13.48 0.49
C MET A 136 -2.43 -13.84 1.20
N ASP A 137 -3.47 -14.29 0.45
CA ASP A 137 -4.70 -14.80 1.06
C ASP A 137 -4.44 -16.06 1.93
N GLU A 138 -3.53 -16.93 1.48
CA GLU A 138 -3.13 -18.11 2.25
C GLU A 138 -2.37 -17.73 3.53
N VAL A 139 -1.39 -16.82 3.42
CA VAL A 139 -0.51 -16.46 4.54
C VAL A 139 -1.20 -15.55 5.54
N PHE A 140 -1.84 -14.49 5.11
CA PHE A 140 -2.46 -13.48 5.98
C PHE A 140 -3.94 -13.75 6.27
N GLY A 141 -4.58 -14.59 5.47
CA GLY A 141 -6.02 -14.81 5.50
C GLY A 141 -6.78 -13.83 4.60
N ARG A 142 -7.70 -14.36 3.79
CA ARG A 142 -8.52 -13.58 2.84
C ARG A 142 -9.25 -12.41 3.50
N ASN A 143 -9.72 -12.58 4.73
CA ASN A 143 -10.48 -11.56 5.44
C ASN A 143 -9.62 -10.37 5.90
N ASN A 144 -8.30 -10.49 5.85
CA ASN A 144 -7.33 -9.45 6.21
C ASN A 144 -6.87 -8.62 5.00
N PHE A 145 -7.38 -8.94 3.81
CA PHE A 145 -7.20 -8.11 2.62
C PHE A 145 -7.99 -6.82 2.75
N LYS A 146 -7.32 -5.68 2.58
CA LYS A 146 -7.96 -4.36 2.58
C LYS A 146 -8.36 -3.95 1.18
N ASN A 147 -7.38 -3.76 0.31
CA ASN A 147 -7.59 -3.43 -1.10
C ASN A 147 -6.31 -3.60 -1.92
N ASP A 148 -6.43 -3.54 -3.21
CA ASP A 148 -5.33 -3.31 -4.14
C ASP A 148 -5.26 -1.83 -4.52
N ILE A 149 -4.05 -1.32 -4.67
CA ILE A 149 -3.77 0.05 -5.06
C ILE A 149 -3.13 -0.01 -6.44
N ALA A 150 -3.71 0.67 -7.41
CA ALA A 150 -3.14 0.80 -8.73
C ALA A 150 -2.07 1.90 -8.74
N ARG A 151 -0.80 1.53 -8.88
CA ARG A 151 0.28 2.47 -9.13
C ARG A 151 0.36 2.73 -10.62
N ILE A 152 -0.04 3.92 -11.05
CA ILE A 152 0.03 4.32 -12.45
C ILE A 152 1.48 4.53 -12.87
N LYS A 153 1.90 3.88 -13.95
CA LYS A 153 3.20 4.07 -14.59
C LYS A 153 3.15 5.25 -15.55
N SER A 154 4.30 5.88 -15.79
CA SER A 154 4.45 6.81 -16.91
C SER A 154 4.18 6.07 -18.23
N ASN A 155 3.63 6.80 -19.22
CA ASN A 155 3.16 6.30 -20.51
C ASN A 155 4.03 5.15 -21.05
N PRO A 156 3.41 4.01 -21.43
CA PRO A 156 4.13 2.92 -22.06
C PRO A 156 4.75 3.44 -23.38
N LYS A 157 6.05 3.16 -23.57
CA LYS A 157 6.70 3.45 -24.86
C LYS A 157 5.90 2.75 -25.96
N ASN A 158 5.63 3.45 -27.05
CA ASN A 158 4.89 2.95 -28.20
C ASN A 158 5.61 1.76 -28.86
N PHE A 159 5.33 0.55 -28.37
CA PHE A 159 5.69 -0.68 -29.05
C PHE A 159 4.45 -1.20 -29.77
N TYR A 160 4.65 -1.67 -30.99
CA TYR A 160 3.60 -2.37 -31.72
C TYR A 160 3.20 -3.64 -30.95
N ARG A 161 2.01 -3.66 -30.38
CA ARG A 161 1.46 -4.79 -29.61
C ARG A 161 0.07 -5.15 -30.11
N LYS A 162 -0.25 -6.44 -30.08
CA LYS A 162 -1.64 -6.92 -30.30
C LYS A 162 -2.38 -6.98 -28.95
N ALA A 163 -2.16 -6.01 -28.06
CA ALA A 163 -2.76 -5.94 -26.72
C ALA A 163 -2.76 -4.48 -26.22
N TYR A 164 -3.57 -4.20 -25.22
CA TYR A 164 -3.55 -2.89 -24.53
C TYR A 164 -2.21 -2.68 -23.79
N GLY A 165 -1.83 -1.42 -23.61
CA GLY A 165 -0.67 -1.03 -22.82
C GLY A 165 -0.85 -1.43 -21.35
N ASN A 166 0.26 -1.81 -20.71
CA ASN A 166 0.26 -2.03 -19.26
C ASN A 166 0.65 -0.73 -18.57
N GLU A 167 -0.30 -0.05 -17.97
CA GLU A 167 -0.13 1.29 -17.38
C GLU A 167 -0.08 1.26 -15.85
N LYS A 168 -0.20 0.08 -15.23
CA LYS A 168 -0.23 -0.03 -13.77
C LYS A 168 0.62 -1.18 -13.24
N ASP A 169 1.13 -1.01 -12.03
CA ASP A 169 1.50 -2.08 -11.11
C ASP A 169 0.47 -2.20 -10.00
N LEU A 170 0.52 -3.30 -9.28
CA LEU A 170 -0.34 -3.59 -8.13
C LEU A 170 0.43 -3.37 -6.84
N ILE A 171 -0.19 -2.72 -5.84
CA ILE A 171 0.27 -2.76 -4.47
C ILE A 171 -0.84 -3.42 -3.65
N LEU A 172 -0.57 -4.63 -3.16
CA LEU A 172 -1.53 -5.40 -2.37
C LEU A 172 -1.41 -4.98 -0.91
N PHE A 173 -2.52 -4.51 -0.34
CA PHE A 173 -2.59 -4.05 1.05
C PHE A 173 -3.31 -5.07 1.92
N TYR A 174 -2.61 -5.58 2.93
CA TYR A 174 -3.12 -6.48 3.97
C TYR A 174 -2.83 -5.96 5.37
N THR A 175 -3.60 -6.43 6.31
CA THR A 175 -3.34 -6.21 7.74
C THR A 175 -3.18 -7.56 8.43
N LYS A 176 -2.54 -7.59 9.60
CA LYS A 176 -2.50 -8.83 10.38
C LYS A 176 -3.87 -9.17 10.94
N ASN A 177 -4.61 -8.18 11.45
CA ASN A 177 -6.00 -8.30 11.91
C ASN A 177 -6.85 -7.19 11.29
N TYR A 178 -7.87 -7.56 10.58
CA TYR A 178 -8.69 -6.64 9.77
C TYR A 178 -9.26 -5.45 10.53
N LYS A 179 -9.69 -5.65 11.79
CA LYS A 179 -10.40 -4.63 12.58
C LYS A 179 -9.46 -3.72 13.39
N ASN A 180 -8.21 -4.12 13.59
CA ASN A 180 -7.33 -3.47 14.58
C ASN A 180 -6.15 -2.73 13.95
N ASN A 181 -6.10 -2.60 12.62
CA ASN A 181 -4.95 -1.98 11.97
C ASN A 181 -4.83 -0.49 12.31
N ILE A 182 -3.61 -0.05 12.50
CA ILE A 182 -3.28 1.38 12.59
C ILE A 182 -3.66 2.03 11.26
N TRP A 183 -4.51 3.06 11.34
CA TRP A 183 -4.94 3.83 10.18
C TRP A 183 -5.01 5.31 10.52
N ASN A 184 -4.29 6.13 9.75
CA ASN A 184 -4.34 7.57 9.86
C ASN A 184 -5.12 8.11 8.66
N ASP A 185 -6.21 8.79 8.92
CA ASP A 185 -7.08 9.33 7.89
C ASP A 185 -6.37 10.51 7.19
N ILE A 186 -5.95 10.29 5.96
CA ILE A 186 -5.33 11.33 5.14
C ILE A 186 -6.43 11.99 4.31
N LYS A 187 -6.78 13.22 4.66
CA LYS A 187 -7.69 14.05 3.88
C LYS A 187 -6.86 14.91 2.93
N VAL A 188 -7.01 14.67 1.64
CA VAL A 188 -6.45 15.55 0.61
C VAL A 188 -7.51 16.61 0.30
N PRO A 189 -7.20 17.92 0.49
CA PRO A 189 -8.14 18.96 0.09
C PRO A 189 -8.36 18.88 -1.43
N LEU A 190 -9.62 19.04 -1.85
CA LEU A 190 -9.95 19.15 -3.25
C LEU A 190 -9.36 20.47 -3.81
N ASP A 191 -8.90 20.46 -5.05
CA ASP A 191 -8.52 21.70 -5.72
C ASP A 191 -9.77 22.52 -6.11
N GLU A 192 -9.57 23.78 -6.48
CA GLU A 192 -10.68 24.70 -6.80
C GLU A 192 -11.52 24.20 -7.98
N ASN A 193 -10.92 23.57 -8.99
CA ASN A 193 -11.63 23.05 -10.15
C ASN A 193 -12.46 21.80 -9.76
N GLU A 194 -11.90 20.89 -8.97
CA GLU A 194 -12.62 19.73 -8.43
C GLU A 194 -13.80 20.16 -7.55
N ILE A 195 -13.65 21.24 -6.79
CA ILE A 195 -14.74 21.80 -5.96
C ILE A 195 -15.87 22.31 -6.87
N VAL A 196 -15.54 23.09 -7.90
CA VAL A 196 -16.53 23.61 -8.87
C VAL A 196 -17.24 22.49 -9.60
N GLU A 197 -16.51 21.47 -10.06
CA GLU A 197 -17.07 20.33 -10.81
C GLU A 197 -17.99 19.47 -9.96
N ARG A 198 -17.56 19.15 -8.73
CA ARG A 198 -18.34 18.27 -7.82
C ARG A 198 -19.51 18.95 -7.13
N PHE A 199 -19.43 20.27 -6.94
CA PHE A 199 -20.40 21.06 -6.19
C PHE A 199 -21.07 22.14 -7.06
N SER A 200 -21.42 21.78 -8.28
CA SER A 200 -22.05 22.67 -9.27
C SER A 200 -23.55 22.88 -9.10
N LYS A 201 -24.18 22.28 -8.06
CA LYS A 201 -25.62 22.44 -7.82
C LYS A 201 -25.89 23.78 -7.14
N ILE A 202 -26.49 24.67 -7.90
CA ILE A 202 -26.91 26.00 -7.46
C ILE A 202 -28.36 25.91 -6.97
N ASP A 203 -28.68 26.56 -5.86
CA ASP A 203 -30.05 26.68 -5.36
C ASP A 203 -30.87 27.70 -6.15
N ALA A 204 -32.13 27.88 -5.76
CA ALA A 204 -33.02 28.84 -6.42
C ALA A 204 -32.60 30.32 -6.23
N THR A 205 -31.64 30.59 -5.34
CA THR A 205 -31.05 31.92 -5.10
C THR A 205 -29.74 32.17 -5.85
N GLY A 206 -29.21 31.14 -6.54
CA GLY A 206 -27.95 31.22 -7.27
C GLY A 206 -26.73 30.84 -6.43
N GLU A 207 -26.91 30.31 -5.21
CA GLU A 207 -25.81 29.90 -4.34
C GLU A 207 -25.58 28.39 -4.38
N ASP A 208 -24.28 28.00 -4.32
CA ASP A 208 -23.84 26.60 -4.32
C ASP A 208 -23.94 26.01 -2.91
N ILE A 209 -25.08 25.37 -2.59
CA ILE A 209 -25.35 24.77 -1.27
C ILE A 209 -24.29 23.69 -0.93
N GLN A 210 -23.84 22.93 -1.91
CA GLN A 210 -22.87 21.83 -1.65
C GLN A 210 -21.46 22.40 -1.39
N ARG A 211 -21.07 23.46 -2.10
CA ARG A 211 -19.83 24.19 -1.87
C ARG A 211 -19.79 24.82 -0.48
N PHE A 212 -20.91 25.36 -0.05
CA PHE A 212 -21.10 25.94 1.28
C PHE A 212 -21.01 24.87 2.38
N LEU A 213 -21.67 23.71 2.22
CA LEU A 213 -21.56 22.56 3.12
C LEU A 213 -20.15 21.99 3.19
N TYR A 214 -19.44 21.94 2.05
CA TYR A 214 -18.03 21.51 2.01
C TYR A 214 -17.13 22.49 2.78
N MET A 215 -17.31 23.79 2.61
CA MET A 215 -16.54 24.79 3.35
C MET A 215 -16.79 24.69 4.87
N LEU A 216 -18.03 24.44 5.28
CA LEU A 216 -18.39 24.25 6.69
C LEU A 216 -17.80 22.98 7.31
N LEU A 217 -17.78 21.86 6.55
CA LEU A 217 -17.36 20.55 7.06
C LEU A 217 -15.86 20.30 6.96
N VAL A 218 -15.18 20.89 5.96
CA VAL A 218 -13.77 20.59 5.62
C VAL A 218 -12.80 21.69 6.00
N LYS A 219 -13.25 22.95 6.12
CA LYS A 219 -12.43 24.11 6.52
C LYS A 219 -12.45 24.54 8.00
N PRO A 220 -12.85 23.75 9.00
CA PRO A 220 -12.80 24.20 10.40
C PRO A 220 -11.37 24.21 10.99
N LYS A 221 -10.29 24.11 10.17
CA LYS A 221 -8.89 24.17 10.62
C LYS A 221 -8.11 25.39 10.15
N MET A 222 -8.74 26.39 9.58
CA MET A 222 -8.11 27.71 9.46
C MET A 222 -8.50 28.50 10.70
N ASP A 223 -7.50 28.84 11.52
CA ASP A 223 -7.50 29.69 12.72
C ASP A 223 -8.62 30.76 12.80
N LEU A 224 -9.84 30.34 12.92
CA LEU A 224 -10.96 31.18 13.30
C LEU A 224 -11.40 30.70 14.67
N GLN A 225 -11.01 31.40 15.72
CA GLN A 225 -11.65 31.37 17.05
C GLN A 225 -13.11 31.85 16.95
N VAL A 226 -13.89 31.27 16.07
CA VAL A 226 -15.31 31.56 15.91
C VAL A 226 -16.07 30.44 16.63
N SER A 227 -16.85 30.78 17.64
CA SER A 227 -17.65 29.81 18.36
C SER A 227 -18.74 29.23 17.46
N LEU A 228 -19.14 27.97 17.70
CA LEU A 228 -20.28 27.36 17.02
C LEU A 228 -21.53 28.24 17.04
N GLY A 229 -21.71 29.03 18.10
CA GLY A 229 -22.80 29.99 18.23
C GLY A 229 -22.77 31.13 17.22
N GLU A 230 -21.58 31.67 16.95
CA GLU A 230 -21.39 32.74 15.96
C GLU A 230 -21.57 32.22 14.54
N ILE A 231 -21.14 30.99 14.25
CA ILE A 231 -21.41 30.31 12.98
C ILE A 231 -22.92 30.11 12.78
N PHE A 232 -23.66 29.68 13.81
CA PHE A 232 -25.11 29.54 13.76
C PHE A 232 -25.82 30.87 13.56
N GLN A 233 -25.36 31.93 14.19
CA GLN A 233 -25.90 33.28 14.03
C GLN A 233 -25.69 33.77 12.59
N TYR A 234 -24.48 33.65 12.07
CA TYR A 234 -24.16 34.03 10.70
C TYR A 234 -24.99 33.24 9.67
N LEU A 235 -25.13 31.93 9.86
CA LEU A 235 -25.97 31.07 9.02
C LEU A 235 -27.47 31.46 9.06
N LYS A 236 -27.94 31.86 10.22
CA LYS A 236 -29.34 32.28 10.40
C LYS A 236 -29.64 33.60 9.67
N GLU A 237 -28.68 34.51 9.64
CA GLU A 237 -28.78 35.80 8.98
C GLU A 237 -28.65 35.68 7.45
N ASP A 238 -27.81 34.78 6.98
CA ASP A 238 -27.45 34.67 5.55
C ASP A 238 -28.41 33.73 4.77
N ILE A 239 -28.78 32.58 5.33
CA ILE A 239 -29.63 31.59 4.65
C ILE A 239 -31.06 31.48 5.16
N GLY A 240 -31.40 32.22 6.20
CA GLY A 240 -32.74 32.21 6.82
C GLY A 240 -33.03 31.01 7.72
N GLU A 241 -33.83 31.25 8.75
CA GLU A 241 -34.10 30.29 9.84
C GLU A 241 -34.71 28.96 9.34
N GLN A 242 -35.56 29.02 8.31
CA GLN A 242 -36.25 27.85 7.78
C GLN A 242 -35.29 26.88 7.05
N ILE A 243 -34.34 27.41 6.30
CA ILE A 243 -33.35 26.60 5.59
C ILE A 243 -32.39 25.96 6.61
N LEU A 244 -31.92 26.72 7.59
CA LEU A 244 -31.08 26.23 8.69
C LEU A 244 -31.77 25.11 9.48
N MET A 245 -33.06 25.23 9.78
CA MET A 245 -33.85 24.20 10.48
C MET A 245 -34.02 22.92 9.65
N ASN A 246 -34.18 23.05 8.34
CA ASN A 246 -34.25 21.90 7.44
C ASN A 246 -32.90 21.19 7.34
N LEU A 247 -31.81 21.92 7.32
CA LEU A 247 -30.44 21.40 7.33
C LEU A 247 -30.14 20.60 8.62
N ILE A 248 -30.51 21.16 9.78
CA ILE A 248 -30.37 20.51 11.08
C ILE A 248 -31.20 19.22 11.16
N LYS A 249 -32.41 19.23 10.60
CA LYS A 249 -33.28 18.04 10.54
C LYS A 249 -32.68 16.95 9.65
N TRP A 250 -32.06 17.34 8.54
CA TRP A 250 -31.37 16.39 7.64
C TRP A 250 -30.13 15.80 8.31
N MET A 251 -29.28 16.62 8.94
CA MET A 251 -28.09 16.17 9.67
C MET A 251 -28.37 15.21 10.82
N LYS A 252 -29.57 15.25 11.42
CA LYS A 252 -29.99 14.31 12.46
C LYS A 252 -30.51 12.98 11.92
N LYS A 253 -30.67 12.84 10.59
CA LYS A 253 -31.18 11.63 9.93
C LYS A 253 -30.07 10.82 9.25
N VAL A 254 -28.84 11.34 9.14
CA VAL A 254 -27.64 10.69 8.66
C VAL A 254 -26.77 10.27 9.85
#